data_94e2d95e63ad5e462320fef1447041cb
#
_entry.id   94e2d95e63ad5e462320fef1447041cb
#
_cell.length_a   1.000
_cell.length_b   1.000
_cell.length_c   1.000
_cell.angle_alpha   90.00
_cell.angle_beta   90.00
_cell.angle_gamma   90.00
#
_symmetry.space_group_name_H-M   'P 1'
#
loop_
_entity.id
_entity.type
_entity.pdbx_description
1 polymer ?
#
loop_
_entity_poly.entity_id
_entity_poly.type
_entity_poly.pdbx_seq_one_letter_code
_entity_poly.pdbx_strand_id
1 'polypeptide(L)'
;QKLSLETSQVFRVLNKELHLPNRSIPLAKDLLDLKGRSGEIFEILVAASKTKSPAKKDKLYKMALALQDVDLRKFNPSEYLFLSKWWIPVVRALIEMNGGHAEVSRLVKQITPTVSEDQVREAIKVLKDLKLITPLASERYAATTANFTSGSSPTKTAAIRSYQNQLLALAQNALVSIEPARRNISSLLVGVDEDCFSDLNEMTLEFRRQVQKRV
;
A
#
# COMPACT_ATOMS: atom_id res chain seq x y z
N GLN A 1 28.15 23.47 3.63
CA GLN A 1 28.21 23.97 5.04
C GLN A 1 26.84 24.38 5.60
N LYS A 2 25.81 24.73 4.75
CA LYS A 2 24.49 25.21 5.23
C LYS A 2 23.68 24.18 6.04
N LEU A 3 23.96 22.86 5.93
CA LEU A 3 23.22 21.81 6.65
C LEU A 3 23.95 21.27 7.87
N SER A 4 25.08 21.86 8.28
CA SER A 4 25.99 21.31 9.32
C SER A 4 26.39 19.85 9.04
N LEU A 5 26.53 19.51 7.76
CA LEU A 5 26.95 18.22 7.24
C LEU A 5 28.14 18.40 6.29
N GLU A 6 29.02 17.41 6.24
CA GLU A 6 30.04 17.33 5.23
C GLU A 6 29.43 16.99 3.85
N THR A 7 30.08 17.39 2.76
CA THR A 7 29.59 17.16 1.41
C THR A 7 29.29 15.69 1.14
N SER A 8 30.15 14.79 1.62
CA SER A 8 29.97 13.33 1.55
C SER A 8 28.71 12.84 2.27
N GLN A 9 28.42 13.43 3.43
CA GLN A 9 27.19 13.10 4.20
C GLN A 9 25.93 13.61 3.50
N VAL A 10 25.98 14.80 2.90
CA VAL A 10 24.86 15.32 2.11
C VAL A 10 24.55 14.38 0.94
N PHE A 11 25.59 13.95 0.21
CA PHE A 11 25.44 13.01 -0.90
C PHE A 11 24.81 11.68 -0.45
N ARG A 12 25.27 11.12 0.66
CA ARG A 12 24.72 9.89 1.24
C ARG A 12 23.27 10.03 1.70
N VAL A 13 22.89 11.21 2.24
CA VAL A 13 21.49 11.49 2.60
C VAL A 13 20.61 11.54 1.35
N LEU A 14 21.05 12.21 0.29
CA LEU A 14 20.33 12.31 -0.99
C LEU A 14 20.16 10.93 -1.65
N ASN A 15 21.18 10.08 -1.56
CA ASN A 15 21.14 8.69 -2.08
C ASN A 15 20.43 7.70 -1.15
N LYS A 16 19.81 8.17 -0.04
CA LYS A 16 19.10 7.34 0.94
C LYS A 16 19.98 6.34 1.70
N GLU A 17 21.29 6.51 1.68
CA GLU A 17 22.26 5.70 2.43
C GLU A 17 22.40 6.14 3.89
N LEU A 18 22.03 7.38 4.19
CA LEU A 18 22.10 7.97 5.53
C LEU A 18 20.80 8.71 5.82
N HIS A 19 20.31 8.61 7.06
CA HIS A 19 19.18 9.43 7.52
C HIS A 19 19.64 10.85 7.88
N LEU A 20 18.81 11.85 7.56
CA LEU A 20 19.09 13.24 7.92
C LEU A 20 19.17 13.36 9.46
N PRO A 21 20.30 13.84 10.05
CA PRO A 21 20.42 14.04 11.49
C PRO A 21 19.39 15.04 12.02
N ASN A 22 18.94 14.86 13.28
CA ASN A 22 17.93 15.74 13.88
C ASN A 22 18.38 17.21 13.90
N ARG A 23 19.66 17.46 14.19
CA ARG A 23 20.25 18.81 14.20
C ARG A 23 20.19 19.52 12.84
N SER A 24 20.13 18.77 11.75
CA SER A 24 20.10 19.31 10.40
C SER A 24 18.67 19.52 9.89
N ILE A 25 17.64 19.09 10.61
CA ILE A 25 16.24 19.24 10.20
C ILE A 25 15.84 20.71 10.09
N PRO A 26 16.08 21.59 11.09
CA PRO A 26 15.74 23.01 10.99
C PRO A 26 16.45 23.68 9.80
N LEU A 27 17.75 23.40 9.65
CA LEU A 27 18.56 23.95 8.55
C LEU A 27 18.09 23.47 7.17
N ALA A 28 17.63 22.24 7.07
CA ALA A 28 17.05 21.72 5.84
C ALA A 28 15.69 22.35 5.53
N LYS A 29 14.87 22.62 6.53
CA LYS A 29 13.60 23.35 6.38
C LYS A 29 13.85 24.76 5.86
N ASP A 30 14.80 25.46 6.44
CA ASP A 30 15.17 26.83 6.00
C ASP A 30 15.73 26.83 4.58
N LEU A 31 16.60 25.88 4.25
CA LEU A 31 17.19 25.76 2.92
C LEU A 31 16.14 25.46 1.82
N LEU A 32 15.12 24.70 2.17
CA LEU A 32 14.04 24.31 1.26
C LEU A 32 12.81 25.22 1.35
N ASP A 33 12.89 26.31 2.12
CA ASP A 33 11.79 27.26 2.41
C ASP A 33 10.49 26.54 2.89
N LEU A 34 10.64 25.51 3.70
CA LEU A 34 9.52 24.74 4.25
C LEU A 34 8.99 25.39 5.53
N LYS A 35 7.93 26.20 5.41
CA LYS A 35 7.29 26.92 6.50
C LYS A 35 5.94 26.32 6.88
N GLY A 36 5.51 26.53 8.13
CA GLY A 36 4.20 26.06 8.62
C GLY A 36 4.01 24.55 8.40
N ARG A 37 2.87 24.15 7.85
CA ARG A 37 2.49 22.76 7.65
C ARG A 37 3.49 21.94 6.80
N SER A 38 4.08 22.54 5.77
CA SER A 38 5.08 21.84 4.95
C SER A 38 6.33 21.48 5.75
N GLY A 39 6.73 22.34 6.69
CA GLY A 39 7.81 22.07 7.63
C GLY A 39 7.47 20.95 8.62
N GLU A 40 6.26 20.90 9.14
CA GLU A 40 5.77 19.82 10.02
C GLU A 40 5.73 18.47 9.29
N ILE A 41 5.20 18.46 8.06
CA ILE A 41 5.17 17.26 7.20
C ILE A 41 6.59 16.74 6.96
N PHE A 42 7.53 17.64 6.66
CA PHE A 42 8.93 17.24 6.46
C PHE A 42 9.52 16.57 7.70
N GLU A 43 9.30 17.12 8.90
CA GLU A 43 9.74 16.53 10.17
C GLU A 43 9.15 15.14 10.40
N ILE A 44 7.85 14.98 10.17
CA ILE A 44 7.15 13.70 10.32
C ILE A 44 7.71 12.66 9.32
N LEU A 45 7.97 13.05 8.08
CA LEU A 45 8.54 12.17 7.06
C LEU A 45 9.98 11.75 7.41
N VAL A 46 10.79 12.68 7.95
CA VAL A 46 12.13 12.35 8.45
C VAL A 46 12.04 11.39 9.63
N ALA A 47 11.10 11.58 10.56
CA ALA A 47 10.87 10.66 11.68
C ALA A 47 10.41 9.28 11.17
N ALA A 48 9.52 9.24 10.17
CA ALA A 48 9.08 8.00 9.54
C ALA A 48 10.23 7.24 8.85
N SER A 49 11.19 7.95 8.24
CA SER A 49 12.35 7.35 7.60
C SER A 49 13.28 6.64 8.61
N LYS A 50 13.36 7.16 9.84
CA LYS A 50 14.26 6.65 10.88
C LYS A 50 13.69 5.49 11.69
N THR A 51 12.37 5.32 11.73
CA THR A 51 11.75 4.26 12.54
C THR A 51 11.82 2.90 11.85
N LYS A 52 12.21 1.88 12.62
CA LYS A 52 12.20 0.48 12.16
C LYS A 52 10.85 -0.21 12.39
N SER A 53 9.97 0.37 13.22
CA SER A 53 8.65 -0.19 13.52
C SER A 53 7.66 0.10 12.39
N PRO A 54 7.12 -0.93 11.69
CA PRO A 54 6.14 -0.74 10.62
C PRO A 54 4.88 0.00 11.09
N ALA A 55 4.35 -0.36 12.27
CA ALA A 55 3.17 0.27 12.85
C ALA A 55 3.39 1.76 13.16
N LYS A 56 4.55 2.10 13.74
CA LYS A 56 4.92 3.50 14.02
C LYS A 56 5.12 4.28 12.71
N LYS A 57 5.68 3.65 11.70
CA LYS A 57 5.89 4.24 10.38
C LYS A 57 4.56 4.55 9.69
N ASP A 58 3.61 3.62 9.71
CA ASP A 58 2.26 3.81 9.17
C ASP A 58 1.53 4.95 9.90
N LYS A 59 1.63 5.01 11.24
CA LYS A 59 1.06 6.12 12.03
C LYS A 59 1.64 7.48 11.62
N LEU A 60 2.96 7.57 11.46
CA LEU A 60 3.62 8.82 11.05
C LEU A 60 3.22 9.24 9.63
N TYR A 61 3.11 8.30 8.69
CA TYR A 61 2.60 8.61 7.36
C TYR A 61 1.15 9.10 7.37
N LYS A 62 0.28 8.50 8.17
CA LYS A 62 -1.11 8.99 8.36
C LYS A 62 -1.14 10.41 8.94
N MET A 63 -0.26 10.71 9.90
CA MET A 63 -0.15 12.05 10.46
C MET A 63 0.34 13.06 9.40
N ALA A 64 1.37 12.73 8.62
CA ALA A 64 1.85 13.58 7.54
C ALA A 64 0.74 13.84 6.50
N LEU A 65 -0.06 12.84 6.18
CA LEU A 65 -1.19 12.96 5.26
C LEU A 65 -2.30 13.88 5.81
N ALA A 66 -2.59 13.77 7.11
CA ALA A 66 -3.59 14.62 7.76
C ALA A 66 -3.20 16.11 7.79
N LEU A 67 -1.89 16.40 7.81
CA LEU A 67 -1.34 17.76 7.77
C LEU A 67 -1.19 18.32 6.34
N GLN A 68 -1.17 17.45 5.35
CA GLN A 68 -1.10 17.91 3.96
C GLN A 68 -2.39 18.64 3.58
N ASP A 69 -2.33 19.97 3.64
CA ASP A 69 -3.21 20.85 2.85
C ASP A 69 -2.75 20.84 1.38
N VAL A 70 -2.38 19.67 0.93
CA VAL A 70 -1.98 19.50 -0.46
C VAL A 70 -3.27 19.48 -1.24
N ASP A 71 -3.30 20.32 -2.25
CA ASP A 71 -4.16 20.14 -3.41
C ASP A 71 -4.89 18.77 -3.34
N LEU A 72 -5.95 18.74 -2.50
CA LEU A 72 -6.79 17.56 -2.26
C LEU A 72 -7.35 16.99 -3.58
N ARG A 73 -7.15 17.74 -4.67
CA ARG A 73 -7.43 17.32 -6.04
C ARG A 73 -6.50 16.22 -6.56
N LYS A 74 -5.36 15.97 -5.89
CA LYS A 74 -4.39 14.92 -6.31
C LYS A 74 -4.29 13.73 -5.37
N PHE A 75 -4.88 13.80 -4.17
CA PHE A 75 -4.88 12.71 -3.21
C PHE A 75 -6.31 12.21 -2.97
N ASN A 76 -6.59 11.02 -3.43
CA ASN A 76 -7.86 10.34 -3.15
C ASN A 76 -7.68 9.44 -1.92
N PRO A 77 -8.30 9.77 -0.74
CA PRO A 77 -8.24 8.94 0.45
C PRO A 77 -8.70 7.49 0.18
N SER A 78 -9.66 7.30 -0.71
CA SER A 78 -10.14 5.99 -1.14
C SER A 78 -9.07 5.20 -1.90
N GLU A 79 -8.19 5.88 -2.67
CA GLU A 79 -7.02 5.22 -3.28
C GLU A 79 -6.06 4.68 -2.24
N TYR A 80 -5.77 5.47 -1.20
CA TYR A 80 -4.90 5.02 -0.12
C TYR A 80 -5.50 3.80 0.61
N LEU A 81 -6.78 3.85 0.95
CA LEU A 81 -7.47 2.75 1.63
C LEU A 81 -7.45 1.49 0.75
N PHE A 82 -7.77 1.61 -0.53
CA PHE A 82 -7.74 0.49 -1.49
C PHE A 82 -6.35 -0.15 -1.57
N LEU A 83 -5.29 0.67 -1.63
CA LEU A 83 -3.91 0.20 -1.71
C LEU A 83 -3.32 -0.27 -0.38
N SER A 84 -3.95 0.04 0.76
CA SER A 84 -3.39 -0.25 2.09
C SER A 84 -4.16 -1.31 2.88
N LYS A 85 -5.35 -1.72 2.43
CA LYS A 85 -6.23 -2.66 3.13
C LYS A 85 -6.45 -3.92 2.29
N TRP A 86 -5.97 -5.07 2.77
CA TRP A 86 -6.03 -6.32 2.02
C TRP A 86 -7.45 -6.79 1.70
N TRP A 87 -8.42 -6.51 2.55
CA TRP A 87 -9.82 -6.97 2.37
C TRP A 87 -10.58 -6.20 1.29
N ILE A 88 -10.18 -4.96 0.95
CA ILE A 88 -10.93 -4.16 -0.03
C ILE A 88 -10.88 -4.78 -1.44
N PRO A 89 -9.72 -5.14 -2.01
CA PRO A 89 -9.70 -5.86 -3.28
C PRO A 89 -10.35 -7.24 -3.20
N VAL A 90 -10.31 -7.91 -2.04
CA VAL A 90 -11.01 -9.20 -1.84
C VAL A 90 -12.53 -9.02 -1.92
N VAL A 91 -13.08 -7.98 -1.28
CA VAL A 91 -14.53 -7.66 -1.38
C VAL A 91 -14.91 -7.39 -2.84
N ARG A 92 -14.11 -6.67 -3.62
CA ARG A 92 -14.35 -6.46 -5.05
C ARG A 92 -14.45 -7.79 -5.81
N ALA A 93 -13.46 -8.66 -5.62
CA ALA A 93 -13.44 -9.96 -6.29
C ALA A 93 -14.65 -10.82 -5.90
N LEU A 94 -15.05 -10.82 -4.63
CA LEU A 94 -16.23 -11.56 -4.17
C LEU A 94 -17.54 -11.00 -4.76
N ILE A 95 -17.68 -9.68 -4.88
CA ILE A 95 -18.84 -9.08 -5.56
C ILE A 95 -18.92 -9.58 -7.00
N GLU A 96 -17.80 -9.59 -7.71
CA GLU A 96 -17.73 -10.08 -9.08
C GLU A 96 -18.07 -11.57 -9.17
N MET A 97 -17.45 -12.41 -8.34
CA MET A 97 -17.73 -13.86 -8.25
C MET A 97 -19.19 -14.19 -7.87
N ASN A 98 -19.82 -13.33 -7.08
CA ASN A 98 -21.23 -13.49 -6.69
C ASN A 98 -22.22 -12.88 -7.71
N GLY A 99 -21.81 -12.59 -8.94
CA GLY A 99 -22.67 -12.01 -9.97
C GLY A 99 -23.17 -10.60 -9.61
N GLY A 100 -22.39 -9.86 -8.88
CA GLY A 100 -22.69 -8.49 -8.44
C GLY A 100 -23.39 -8.39 -7.08
N HIS A 101 -23.73 -9.49 -6.43
CA HIS A 101 -24.39 -9.44 -5.13
C HIS A 101 -23.38 -9.05 -4.02
N ALA A 102 -23.72 -8.03 -3.24
CA ALA A 102 -22.89 -7.47 -2.19
C ALA A 102 -23.58 -7.42 -0.82
N GLU A 103 -24.42 -8.42 -0.52
CA GLU A 103 -24.98 -8.58 0.82
C GLU A 103 -23.85 -8.73 1.85
N VAL A 104 -23.79 -7.79 2.80
CA VAL A 104 -22.67 -7.67 3.75
C VAL A 104 -22.48 -8.95 4.56
N SER A 105 -23.57 -9.51 5.09
CA SER A 105 -23.56 -10.73 5.92
C SER A 105 -23.03 -11.95 5.16
N ARG A 106 -23.30 -12.03 3.86
CA ARG A 106 -22.80 -13.08 2.98
C ARG A 106 -21.32 -12.91 2.68
N LEU A 107 -20.87 -11.67 2.35
CA LEU A 107 -19.46 -11.37 2.07
C LEU A 107 -18.57 -11.65 3.28
N VAL A 108 -19.02 -11.26 4.49
CA VAL A 108 -18.25 -11.56 5.73
C VAL A 108 -17.98 -13.06 5.89
N LYS A 109 -18.98 -13.90 5.61
CA LYS A 109 -18.83 -15.37 5.72
C LYS A 109 -17.87 -15.98 4.69
N GLN A 110 -17.64 -15.28 3.57
CA GLN A 110 -16.76 -15.76 2.49
C GLN A 110 -15.30 -15.33 2.65
N ILE A 111 -15.00 -14.41 3.59
CA ILE A 111 -13.65 -13.87 3.78
C ILE A 111 -12.94 -14.60 4.93
N THR A 112 -11.75 -15.11 4.65
CA THR A 112 -10.88 -15.74 5.65
C THR A 112 -9.49 -15.09 5.63
N PRO A 113 -8.94 -14.63 6.78
CA PRO A 113 -9.60 -14.58 8.09
C PRO A 113 -10.80 -13.62 8.09
N THR A 114 -11.73 -13.85 9.01
CA THR A 114 -12.98 -13.10 9.10
C THR A 114 -12.72 -11.61 9.29
N VAL A 115 -13.44 -10.80 8.54
CA VAL A 115 -13.50 -9.33 8.68
C VAL A 115 -14.84 -8.92 9.31
N SER A 116 -14.91 -7.71 9.87
CA SER A 116 -16.16 -7.20 10.42
C SER A 116 -17.11 -6.70 9.32
N GLU A 117 -18.40 -6.61 9.62
CA GLU A 117 -19.36 -6.00 8.70
C GLU A 117 -18.99 -4.55 8.35
N ASP A 118 -18.47 -3.79 9.33
CA ASP A 118 -18.04 -2.41 9.10
C ASP A 118 -16.88 -2.33 8.10
N GLN A 119 -15.96 -3.29 8.16
CA GLN A 119 -14.87 -3.37 7.17
C GLN A 119 -15.41 -3.68 5.76
N VAL A 120 -16.41 -4.54 5.63
CA VAL A 120 -17.05 -4.81 4.34
C VAL A 120 -17.82 -3.59 3.84
N ARG A 121 -18.56 -2.88 4.71
CA ARG A 121 -19.25 -1.62 4.36
C ARG A 121 -18.26 -0.54 3.94
N GLU A 122 -17.13 -0.39 4.65
CA GLU A 122 -16.04 0.51 4.27
C GLU A 122 -15.48 0.14 2.88
N ALA A 123 -15.24 -1.14 2.63
CA ALA A 123 -14.75 -1.61 1.34
C ALA A 123 -15.72 -1.24 0.21
N ILE A 124 -17.02 -1.52 0.36
CA ILE A 124 -18.04 -1.17 -0.64
C ILE A 124 -18.06 0.35 -0.90
N LYS A 125 -17.97 1.17 0.16
CA LYS A 125 -17.89 2.63 0.03
C LYS A 125 -16.67 3.06 -0.78
N VAL A 126 -15.46 2.56 -0.43
CA VAL A 126 -14.22 2.86 -1.13
C VAL A 126 -14.29 2.44 -2.59
N LEU A 127 -14.81 1.25 -2.88
CA LEU A 127 -14.96 0.76 -4.25
C LEU A 127 -15.91 1.62 -5.09
N LYS A 128 -17.01 2.14 -4.49
CA LYS A 128 -17.91 3.09 -5.13
C LYS A 128 -17.23 4.44 -5.41
N ASP A 129 -16.52 4.99 -4.43
CA ASP A 129 -15.82 6.27 -4.53
C ASP A 129 -14.76 6.21 -5.66
N LEU A 130 -14.11 5.06 -5.82
CA LEU A 130 -13.13 4.80 -6.88
C LEU A 130 -13.77 4.40 -8.22
N LYS A 131 -15.09 4.30 -8.28
CA LYS A 131 -15.82 3.80 -9.47
C LYS A 131 -15.36 2.42 -9.93
N LEU A 132 -14.86 1.60 -9.01
CA LEU A 132 -14.48 0.21 -9.27
C LEU A 132 -15.67 -0.74 -9.26
N ILE A 133 -16.76 -0.30 -8.64
CA ILE A 133 -18.10 -0.89 -8.73
C ILE A 133 -19.14 0.20 -8.97
N THR A 134 -20.19 -0.12 -9.72
CA THR A 134 -21.34 0.76 -9.97
C THR A 134 -22.61 0.11 -9.46
N PRO A 135 -23.50 0.84 -8.76
CA PRO A 135 -24.75 0.27 -8.30
C PRO A 135 -25.67 -0.07 -9.48
N LEU A 136 -26.30 -1.24 -9.47
CA LEU A 136 -27.29 -1.69 -10.44
C LEU A 136 -28.70 -1.67 -9.83
N ALA A 137 -28.85 -2.21 -8.61
CA ALA A 137 -30.10 -2.29 -7.85
C ALA A 137 -29.75 -2.40 -6.37
N SER A 138 -30.76 -2.64 -5.51
CA SER A 138 -30.53 -2.85 -4.08
C SER A 138 -29.50 -3.99 -3.87
N GLU A 139 -28.40 -3.67 -3.19
CA GLU A 139 -27.28 -4.58 -2.88
C GLU A 139 -26.67 -5.33 -4.07
N ARG A 140 -26.89 -4.81 -5.30
CA ARG A 140 -26.24 -5.33 -6.50
C ARG A 140 -25.33 -4.27 -7.14
N TYR A 141 -24.17 -4.69 -7.59
CA TYR A 141 -23.16 -3.84 -8.22
C TYR A 141 -22.58 -4.53 -9.46
N ALA A 142 -22.25 -3.76 -10.47
CA ALA A 142 -21.39 -4.22 -11.57
C ALA A 142 -19.95 -3.87 -11.24
N ALA A 143 -19.05 -4.83 -11.39
CA ALA A 143 -17.61 -4.54 -11.41
C ALA A 143 -17.30 -3.77 -12.70
N THR A 144 -16.45 -2.76 -12.60
CA THR A 144 -15.98 -2.01 -13.76
C THR A 144 -14.64 -2.56 -14.23
N THR A 145 -14.36 -2.41 -15.53
CA THR A 145 -13.07 -2.77 -16.12
C THR A 145 -11.94 -1.79 -15.76
N ALA A 146 -12.22 -0.82 -14.88
CA ALA A 146 -11.23 0.15 -14.45
C ALA A 146 -10.07 -0.56 -13.76
N ASN A 147 -8.92 -0.56 -14.41
CA ASN A 147 -7.67 -1.03 -13.83
C ASN A 147 -7.08 0.07 -12.95
N PHE A 148 -6.85 -0.26 -11.71
CA PHE A 148 -6.19 0.64 -10.77
C PHE A 148 -4.67 0.51 -10.94
N THR A 149 -4.03 1.49 -11.59
CA THR A 149 -2.57 1.53 -11.70
C THR A 149 -1.97 2.21 -10.47
N SER A 150 -1.09 1.49 -9.81
CA SER A 150 -0.26 2.04 -8.72
C SER A 150 0.81 2.97 -9.30
N GLY A 151 0.47 4.22 -9.59
CA GLY A 151 1.48 5.21 -9.98
C GLY A 151 2.52 5.44 -8.86
N SER A 152 3.71 5.92 -9.20
CA SER A 152 4.84 6.13 -8.30
C SER A 152 4.73 7.43 -7.49
N SER A 153 3.95 7.45 -6.41
CA SER A 153 4.03 8.52 -5.41
C SER A 153 4.51 7.95 -4.06
N PRO A 154 5.20 8.74 -3.22
CA PRO A 154 5.64 8.27 -1.89
C PRO A 154 4.49 7.71 -1.05
N THR A 155 3.31 8.30 -1.15
CA THR A 155 2.09 7.88 -0.44
C THR A 155 1.58 6.54 -0.95
N LYS A 156 1.54 6.34 -2.27
CA LYS A 156 1.15 5.06 -2.86
C LYS A 156 2.16 3.98 -2.50
N THR A 157 3.45 4.28 -2.50
CA THR A 157 4.50 3.35 -2.07
C THR A 157 4.31 2.91 -0.61
N ALA A 158 3.94 3.83 0.30
CA ALA A 158 3.67 3.51 1.69
C ALA A 158 2.42 2.61 1.84
N ALA A 159 1.35 2.92 1.11
CA ALA A 159 0.13 2.12 1.09
C ALA A 159 0.38 0.70 0.57
N ILE A 160 1.10 0.56 -0.55
CA ILE A 160 1.47 -0.74 -1.12
C ILE A 160 2.33 -1.55 -0.14
N ARG A 161 3.28 -0.92 0.54
CA ARG A 161 4.09 -1.58 1.57
C ARG A 161 3.23 -2.06 2.74
N SER A 162 2.27 -1.25 3.19
CA SER A 162 1.31 -1.65 4.24
C SER A 162 0.49 -2.86 3.80
N TYR A 163 0.00 -2.88 2.57
CA TYR A 163 -0.71 -4.00 1.96
C TYR A 163 0.15 -5.27 1.93
N GLN A 164 1.37 -5.16 1.41
CA GLN A 164 2.30 -6.30 1.34
C GLN A 164 2.63 -6.88 2.71
N ASN A 165 2.84 -6.04 3.74
CA ASN A 165 3.04 -6.50 5.10
C ASN A 165 1.83 -7.27 5.65
N GLN A 166 0.61 -6.83 5.33
CA GLN A 166 -0.61 -7.56 5.71
C GLN A 166 -0.69 -8.92 5.00
N LEU A 167 -0.37 -8.99 3.69
CA LEU A 167 -0.34 -10.25 2.96
C LEU A 167 0.70 -11.24 3.53
N LEU A 168 1.89 -10.75 3.90
CA LEU A 168 2.91 -11.58 4.56
C LEU A 168 2.43 -12.12 5.90
N ALA A 169 1.73 -11.30 6.70
CA ALA A 169 1.14 -11.74 7.96
C ALA A 169 0.02 -12.79 7.74
N LEU A 170 -0.80 -12.61 6.71
CA LEU A 170 -1.81 -13.58 6.31
C LEU A 170 -1.17 -14.90 5.86
N ALA A 171 -0.11 -14.84 5.06
CA ALA A 171 0.63 -16.02 4.62
C ALA A 171 1.27 -16.76 5.80
N GLN A 172 1.85 -16.03 6.76
CA GLN A 172 2.40 -16.62 7.98
C GLN A 172 1.32 -17.35 8.79
N ASN A 173 0.15 -16.75 8.98
CA ASN A 173 -0.96 -17.38 9.67
C ASN A 173 -1.47 -18.62 8.90
N ALA A 174 -1.53 -18.54 7.57
CA ALA A 174 -1.97 -19.64 6.73
C ALA A 174 -1.06 -20.88 6.84
N LEU A 175 0.23 -20.71 7.14
CA LEU A 175 1.15 -21.83 7.36
C LEU A 175 0.71 -22.72 8.55
N VAL A 176 0.03 -22.15 9.53
CA VAL A 176 -0.42 -22.84 10.74
C VAL A 176 -1.90 -23.25 10.65
N SER A 177 -2.74 -22.38 10.07
CA SER A 177 -4.20 -22.52 10.13
C SER A 177 -4.84 -23.18 8.91
N ILE A 178 -4.12 -23.31 7.79
CA ILE A 178 -4.66 -23.86 6.55
C ILE A 178 -3.90 -25.14 6.18
N GLU A 179 -4.63 -26.20 5.87
CA GLU A 179 -4.09 -27.47 5.40
C GLU A 179 -3.18 -27.30 4.17
N PRO A 180 -2.04 -28.02 4.07
CA PRO A 180 -1.10 -27.91 2.95
C PRO A 180 -1.74 -28.09 1.57
N ALA A 181 -2.71 -29.01 1.45
CA ALA A 181 -3.42 -29.26 0.19
C ALA A 181 -4.31 -28.08 -0.27
N ARG A 182 -4.63 -27.15 0.63
CA ARG A 182 -5.49 -25.98 0.37
C ARG A 182 -4.72 -24.66 0.30
N ARG A 183 -3.40 -24.70 0.38
CA ARG A 183 -2.53 -23.51 0.28
C ARG A 183 -1.38 -23.77 -0.68
N ASN A 184 -0.90 -22.74 -1.32
CA ASN A 184 0.33 -22.79 -2.11
C ASN A 184 1.30 -21.72 -1.60
N ILE A 185 2.17 -22.11 -0.70
CA ILE A 185 3.25 -21.28 -0.17
C ILE A 185 4.52 -22.10 -0.33
N SER A 186 5.36 -21.68 -1.26
CA SER A 186 6.62 -22.34 -1.59
C SER A 186 7.75 -21.34 -1.63
N SER A 187 8.97 -21.83 -1.47
CA SER A 187 10.18 -21.03 -1.58
C SER A 187 11.24 -21.78 -2.38
N LEU A 188 12.01 -21.05 -3.15
CA LEU A 188 13.17 -21.54 -3.86
C LEU A 188 14.36 -20.64 -3.50
N LEU A 189 15.45 -21.23 -2.99
CA LEU A 189 16.67 -20.53 -2.68
C LEU A 189 17.72 -20.87 -3.74
N VAL A 190 18.13 -19.86 -4.49
CA VAL A 190 19.13 -19.99 -5.56
C VAL A 190 20.11 -18.82 -5.53
N GLY A 191 21.36 -19.06 -5.89
CA GLY A 191 22.32 -18.01 -6.16
C GLY A 191 22.23 -17.62 -7.64
N VAL A 192 22.13 -16.32 -7.91
CA VAL A 192 22.02 -15.78 -9.28
C VAL A 192 22.88 -14.53 -9.42
N ASP A 193 23.37 -14.26 -10.63
CA ASP A 193 23.95 -12.97 -11.00
C ASP A 193 22.87 -11.93 -11.36
N GLU A 194 23.28 -10.70 -11.71
CA GLU A 194 22.36 -9.60 -12.01
C GLU A 194 21.53 -9.85 -13.28
N ASP A 195 22.12 -10.48 -14.30
CA ASP A 195 21.44 -10.78 -15.56
C ASP A 195 20.35 -11.84 -15.33
N CYS A 196 20.69 -12.92 -14.67
CA CYS A 196 19.73 -13.96 -14.29
C CYS A 196 18.62 -13.41 -13.36
N PHE A 197 18.94 -12.48 -12.45
CA PHE A 197 17.94 -11.84 -11.61
C PHE A 197 16.93 -11.02 -12.44
N SER A 198 17.43 -10.33 -13.49
CA SER A 198 16.57 -9.59 -14.42
C SER A 198 15.61 -10.52 -15.16
N ASP A 199 16.14 -11.63 -15.70
CA ASP A 199 15.35 -12.64 -16.41
C ASP A 199 14.27 -13.26 -15.52
N LEU A 200 14.61 -13.58 -14.27
CA LEU A 200 13.62 -14.11 -13.29
C LEU A 200 12.51 -13.12 -12.97
N ASN A 201 12.81 -11.82 -12.93
CA ASN A 201 11.79 -10.79 -12.77
C ASN A 201 10.84 -10.75 -13.99
N GLU A 202 11.37 -10.83 -15.20
CA GLU A 202 10.55 -10.88 -16.43
C GLU A 202 9.66 -12.13 -16.46
N MET A 203 10.22 -13.30 -16.15
CA MET A 203 9.45 -14.55 -16.03
C MET A 203 8.31 -14.42 -15.01
N THR A 204 8.56 -13.78 -13.86
CA THR A 204 7.53 -13.54 -12.83
C THR A 204 6.43 -12.63 -13.33
N LEU A 205 6.76 -11.58 -14.09
CA LEU A 205 5.79 -10.68 -14.71
C LEU A 205 4.95 -11.41 -15.77
N GLU A 206 5.57 -12.23 -16.59
CA GLU A 206 4.85 -13.01 -17.62
C GLU A 206 3.93 -14.06 -16.98
N PHE A 207 4.37 -14.76 -15.95
CA PHE A 207 3.51 -15.66 -15.19
C PHE A 207 2.27 -14.94 -14.63
N ARG A 208 2.43 -13.75 -14.05
CA ARG A 208 1.28 -12.95 -13.59
C ARG A 208 0.31 -12.60 -14.72
N ARG A 209 0.81 -12.24 -15.92
CA ARG A 209 -0.03 -11.97 -17.09
C ARG A 209 -0.80 -13.20 -17.54
N GLN A 210 -0.16 -14.36 -17.54
CA GLN A 210 -0.81 -15.63 -17.88
C GLN A 210 -1.92 -15.98 -16.90
N VAL A 211 -1.69 -15.80 -15.58
CA VAL A 211 -2.73 -15.99 -14.57
C VAL A 211 -3.90 -15.03 -14.82
N GLN A 212 -3.62 -13.74 -15.06
CA GLN A 212 -4.67 -12.74 -15.33
C GLN A 212 -5.52 -13.04 -16.57
N LYS A 213 -4.93 -13.69 -17.60
CA LYS A 213 -5.68 -14.09 -18.81
C LYS A 213 -6.54 -15.32 -18.58
N ARG A 214 -6.24 -16.11 -17.54
CA ARG A 214 -6.97 -17.36 -17.27
C ARG A 214 -8.18 -17.14 -16.38
N VAL A 215 -8.20 -16.07 -15.59
CA VAL A 215 -9.27 -15.71 -14.65
C VAL A 215 -10.19 -14.67 -15.24
#